data_04453e3e5543d131984772ba741fb74e
#
_entry.id   04453e3e5543d131984772ba741fb74e
#
_cell.length_a   1.000
_cell.length_b   1.000
_cell.length_c   1.000
_cell.angle_alpha   90.00
_cell.angle_beta   90.00
_cell.angle_gamma   90.00
#
_symmetry.space_group_name_H-M   'P 1'
#
loop_
_entity.id
_entity.type
_entity.pdbx_description
1 polymer ?
#
loop_
_entity_poly.entity_id
_entity_poly.type
_entity_poly.pdbx_seq_one_letter_code
_entity_poly.pdbx_strand_id
1 'polypeptide(L)'
;MEIITNLNELRDKAYQCAVAHGWHEEDLSDEHFLCLVISELMEAVEADRKGKHANRVNFEYYMKQRKRDDGEFMYAFKHGIKDSVEDELADACIRLLDLAGLRNINFSSISFPIENSKEHIENRSKLTFTEWCYDVTRVIARYNKDNYPIGYLFIGILQELCCIAKIKNFDLLWFIEQKMKYNELRPYKHGDKSY
;
A
#
# COMPACT_ATOMS: atom_id res chain seq x y z
N MET A 1 -18.29 -10.60 6.65
CA MET A 1 -17.66 -11.51 5.67
C MET A 1 -16.47 -10.72 5.13
N GLU A 2 -15.26 -11.15 5.41
CA GLU A 2 -14.06 -10.52 4.87
C GLU A 2 -14.06 -10.67 3.35
N ILE A 3 -13.89 -9.59 2.62
CA ILE A 3 -13.77 -9.63 1.16
C ILE A 3 -12.38 -10.16 0.87
N ILE A 4 -12.32 -11.36 0.29
CA ILE A 4 -11.07 -11.98 -0.15
C ILE A 4 -10.93 -11.69 -1.65
N THR A 5 -9.82 -11.11 -2.05
CA THR A 5 -9.54 -10.85 -3.46
C THR A 5 -8.30 -11.62 -3.91
N ASN A 6 -8.21 -11.89 -5.22
CA ASN A 6 -7.04 -12.51 -5.80
C ASN A 6 -5.90 -11.49 -5.88
N LEU A 7 -4.71 -11.87 -5.41
CA LEU A 7 -3.56 -10.94 -5.38
C LEU A 7 -3.10 -10.51 -6.78
N ASN A 8 -3.29 -11.35 -7.81
CA ASN A 8 -3.01 -10.95 -9.19
C ASN A 8 -3.99 -9.87 -9.69
N GLU A 9 -5.25 -9.89 -9.26
CA GLU A 9 -6.22 -8.84 -9.63
C GLU A 9 -5.83 -7.49 -9.02
N LEU A 10 -5.38 -7.47 -7.76
CA LEU A 10 -4.87 -6.25 -7.13
C LEU A 10 -3.61 -5.73 -7.83
N ARG A 11 -2.67 -6.63 -8.16
CA ARG A 11 -1.46 -6.33 -8.93
C ARG A 11 -1.82 -5.67 -10.26
N ASP A 12 -2.72 -6.26 -11.02
CA ASP A 12 -3.09 -5.77 -12.33
C ASP A 12 -3.75 -4.39 -12.27
N LYS A 13 -4.62 -4.15 -11.28
CA LYS A 13 -5.22 -2.83 -11.05
C LYS A 13 -4.18 -1.77 -10.70
N ALA A 14 -3.24 -2.08 -9.78
CA ALA A 14 -2.18 -1.15 -9.39
C ALA A 14 -1.30 -0.78 -10.59
N TYR A 15 -0.84 -1.77 -11.35
CA TYR A 15 -0.03 -1.58 -12.53
C TYR A 15 -0.74 -0.78 -13.63
N GLN A 16 -1.99 -1.11 -13.95
CA GLN A 16 -2.77 -0.39 -14.95
C GLN A 16 -2.99 1.07 -14.56
N CYS A 17 -3.25 1.35 -13.29
CA CYS A 17 -3.35 2.71 -12.77
C CYS A 17 -2.02 3.47 -12.96
N ALA A 18 -0.89 2.86 -12.62
CA ALA A 18 0.42 3.46 -12.78
C ALA A 18 0.75 3.75 -14.26
N VAL A 19 0.48 2.82 -15.17
CA VAL A 19 0.64 3.00 -16.61
C VAL A 19 -0.21 4.16 -17.13
N ALA A 20 -1.49 4.23 -16.73
CA ALA A 20 -2.40 5.30 -17.14
C ALA A 20 -1.94 6.69 -16.67
N HIS A 21 -1.15 6.76 -15.59
CA HIS A 21 -0.59 8.00 -15.05
C HIS A 21 0.86 8.29 -15.50
N GLY A 22 1.42 7.49 -16.44
CA GLY A 22 2.73 7.75 -17.05
C GLY A 22 3.93 7.36 -16.16
N TRP A 23 3.73 6.49 -15.13
CA TRP A 23 4.82 6.11 -14.23
C TRP A 23 5.80 5.08 -14.80
N HIS A 24 5.49 4.49 -15.96
CA HIS A 24 6.31 3.47 -16.63
C HIS A 24 6.82 3.93 -18.01
N GLU A 25 6.97 5.24 -18.21
CA GLU A 25 7.56 5.79 -19.44
C GLU A 25 9.08 5.60 -19.49
N GLU A 26 9.73 5.45 -18.34
CA GLU A 26 11.16 5.23 -18.22
C GLU A 26 11.44 3.81 -17.69
N ASP A 27 12.51 3.19 -18.18
CA ASP A 27 12.96 1.89 -17.68
C ASP A 27 13.82 2.09 -16.42
N LEU A 28 13.16 2.05 -15.27
CA LEU A 28 13.77 2.23 -13.97
C LEU A 28 14.07 0.88 -13.30
N SER A 29 15.08 0.84 -12.44
CA SER A 29 15.51 -0.38 -11.75
C SER A 29 14.54 -0.80 -10.65
N ASP A 30 14.63 -2.07 -10.22
CA ASP A 30 13.87 -2.58 -9.09
C ASP A 30 14.19 -1.80 -7.81
N GLU A 31 15.46 -1.42 -7.62
CA GLU A 31 15.91 -0.63 -6.47
C GLU A 31 15.24 0.74 -6.42
N HIS A 32 14.99 1.36 -7.58
CA HIS A 32 14.24 2.61 -7.65
C HIS A 32 12.84 2.43 -7.08
N PHE A 33 12.08 1.47 -7.59
CA PHE A 33 10.71 1.20 -7.11
C PHE A 33 10.67 0.72 -5.66
N LEU A 34 11.61 -0.12 -5.25
CA LEU A 34 11.73 -0.57 -3.86
C LEU A 34 12.04 0.59 -2.91
N CYS A 35 12.84 1.57 -3.35
CA CYS A 35 13.08 2.80 -2.59
C CYS A 35 11.78 3.62 -2.40
N LEU A 36 10.89 3.65 -3.40
CA LEU A 36 9.58 4.29 -3.25
C LEU A 36 8.69 3.55 -2.23
N VAL A 37 8.75 2.21 -2.15
CA VAL A 37 8.08 1.47 -1.06
C VAL A 37 8.62 1.88 0.31
N ILE A 38 9.95 2.03 0.45
CA ILE A 38 10.57 2.50 1.70
C ILE A 38 10.10 3.94 2.03
N SER A 39 9.96 4.81 1.04
CA SER A 39 9.45 6.17 1.22
C SER A 39 8.06 6.18 1.86
N GLU A 40 7.12 5.35 1.36
CA GLU A 40 5.78 5.25 1.95
C GLU A 40 5.82 4.71 3.40
N LEU A 41 6.70 3.74 3.70
CA LEU A 41 6.91 3.27 5.08
C LEU A 41 7.42 4.40 6.00
N MET A 42 8.27 5.28 5.51
CA MET A 42 8.78 6.42 6.29
C MET A 42 7.71 7.52 6.43
N GLU A 43 6.85 7.73 5.43
CA GLU A 43 5.68 8.60 5.54
C GLU A 43 4.68 8.06 6.57
N ALA A 44 4.48 6.74 6.62
CA ALA A 44 3.68 6.10 7.68
C ALA A 44 4.29 6.32 9.08
N VAL A 45 5.61 6.24 9.23
CA VAL A 45 6.30 6.57 10.50
C VAL A 45 6.06 8.02 10.90
N GLU A 46 6.14 8.96 9.95
CA GLU A 46 5.90 10.37 10.23
C GLU A 46 4.43 10.64 10.60
N ALA A 47 3.48 9.94 9.97
CA ALA A 47 2.07 9.97 10.35
C ALA A 47 1.84 9.44 11.77
N ASP A 48 2.44 8.29 12.13
CA ASP A 48 2.33 7.68 13.46
C ASP A 48 2.92 8.61 14.55
N ARG A 49 4.07 9.25 14.30
CA ARG A 49 4.68 10.25 15.20
C ARG A 49 3.78 11.46 15.45
N LYS A 50 2.95 11.83 14.47
CA LYS A 50 1.96 12.92 14.58
C LYS A 50 0.63 12.44 15.16
N GLY A 51 0.46 11.16 15.43
CA GLY A 51 -0.82 10.56 15.82
C GLY A 51 -1.89 10.67 14.72
N LYS A 52 -1.47 10.74 13.46
CA LYS A 52 -2.37 10.92 12.32
C LYS A 52 -2.89 9.58 11.81
N HIS A 53 -4.06 9.20 12.27
CA HIS A 53 -4.78 8.03 11.83
C HIS A 53 -5.98 8.40 10.97
N ALA A 54 -6.37 7.49 10.07
CA ALA A 54 -7.54 7.67 9.22
C ALA A 54 -8.82 7.78 10.06
N ASN A 55 -9.67 8.73 9.70
CA ASN A 55 -11.00 8.89 10.29
C ASN A 55 -12.08 8.43 9.32
N ARG A 56 -12.33 7.11 9.33
CA ARG A 56 -13.33 6.48 8.47
C ARG A 56 -14.75 7.06 8.69
N VAL A 57 -15.07 7.44 9.93
CA VAL A 57 -16.37 8.06 10.23
C VAL A 57 -16.52 9.39 9.49
N ASN A 58 -15.49 10.23 9.49
CA ASN A 58 -15.49 11.48 8.74
C ASN A 58 -15.57 11.25 7.23
N PHE A 59 -14.79 10.27 6.71
CA PHE A 59 -14.86 9.89 5.31
C PHE A 59 -16.29 9.50 4.90
N GLU A 60 -16.91 8.60 5.66
CA GLU A 60 -18.28 8.16 5.39
C GLU A 60 -19.31 9.28 5.57
N TYR A 61 -19.08 10.18 6.52
CA TYR A 61 -19.92 11.35 6.71
C TYR A 61 -19.91 12.26 5.48
N TYR A 62 -18.73 12.60 4.96
CA TYR A 62 -18.62 13.41 3.75
C TYR A 62 -19.22 12.71 2.54
N MET A 63 -19.00 11.41 2.38
CA MET A 63 -19.60 10.60 1.30
C MET A 63 -21.15 10.54 1.32
N LYS A 64 -21.78 10.80 2.47
CA LYS A 64 -23.25 10.82 2.61
C LYS A 64 -23.88 12.18 2.37
N GLN A 65 -23.12 13.27 2.47
CA GLN A 65 -23.65 14.63 2.47
C GLN A 65 -23.99 15.15 1.06
N ARG A 66 -23.41 14.59 0.02
CA ARG A 66 -23.50 15.13 -1.34
C ARG A 66 -23.80 14.04 -2.39
N LYS A 67 -23.63 14.39 -3.68
CA LYS A 67 -24.07 13.57 -4.83
C LYS A 67 -23.32 12.27 -5.10
N ARG A 68 -22.37 11.89 -4.27
CA ARG A 68 -21.49 10.71 -4.45
C ARG A 68 -20.74 10.70 -5.79
N ASP A 69 -20.31 11.88 -6.24
CA ASP A 69 -19.44 12.04 -7.40
C ASP A 69 -17.94 11.99 -7.03
N ASP A 70 -17.11 12.01 -8.06
CA ASP A 70 -15.64 11.90 -7.89
C ASP A 70 -15.05 13.10 -7.12
N GLY A 71 -15.61 14.30 -7.28
CA GLY A 71 -15.18 15.48 -6.55
C GLY A 71 -15.42 15.35 -5.05
N GLU A 72 -16.54 14.76 -4.69
CA GLU A 72 -16.87 14.50 -3.29
C GLU A 72 -16.02 13.39 -2.70
N PHE A 73 -15.78 12.32 -3.45
CA PHE A 73 -14.85 11.27 -3.04
C PHE A 73 -13.45 11.84 -2.77
N MET A 74 -12.92 12.66 -3.68
CA MET A 74 -11.63 13.34 -3.52
C MET A 74 -11.60 14.21 -2.27
N TYR A 75 -12.69 14.94 -1.99
CA TYR A 75 -12.81 15.73 -0.77
C TYR A 75 -12.84 14.86 0.48
N ALA A 76 -13.69 13.83 0.50
CA ALA A 76 -13.83 12.92 1.63
C ALA A 76 -12.50 12.20 1.94
N PHE A 77 -11.80 11.74 0.89
CA PHE A 77 -10.50 11.09 1.02
C PHE A 77 -9.46 12.05 1.63
N LYS A 78 -9.35 13.27 1.10
CA LYS A 78 -8.40 14.27 1.60
C LYS A 78 -8.61 14.63 3.08
N HIS A 79 -9.85 14.62 3.56
CA HIS A 79 -10.18 15.07 4.92
C HIS A 79 -10.35 13.92 5.91
N GLY A 80 -10.54 12.69 5.44
CA GLY A 80 -10.75 11.53 6.30
C GLY A 80 -9.62 10.52 6.31
N ILE A 81 -8.86 10.43 5.22
CA ILE A 81 -7.90 9.33 5.01
C ILE A 81 -6.49 9.82 4.73
N LYS A 82 -6.33 10.78 3.80
CA LYS A 82 -5.06 11.17 3.21
C LYS A 82 -3.96 11.48 4.24
N ASP A 83 -2.75 11.01 3.95
CA ASP A 83 -1.52 11.14 4.75
C ASP A 83 -1.65 10.57 6.17
N SER A 84 -2.52 9.57 6.39
CA SER A 84 -2.62 8.80 7.64
C SER A 84 -1.74 7.56 7.59
N VAL A 85 -1.48 6.93 8.75
CA VAL A 85 -0.73 5.66 8.82
C VAL A 85 -1.34 4.62 7.88
N GLU A 86 -2.65 4.49 7.87
CA GLU A 86 -3.40 3.53 7.06
C GLU A 86 -3.30 3.83 5.56
N ASP A 87 -3.30 5.11 5.19
CA ASP A 87 -3.14 5.57 3.80
C ASP A 87 -1.74 5.25 3.27
N GLU A 88 -0.70 5.55 4.04
CA GLU A 88 0.69 5.33 3.63
C GLU A 88 1.05 3.84 3.58
N LEU A 89 0.50 3.01 4.48
CA LEU A 89 0.65 1.56 4.39
C LEU A 89 -0.08 0.98 3.17
N ALA A 90 -1.23 1.54 2.79
CA ALA A 90 -1.91 1.17 1.56
C ALA A 90 -1.10 1.59 0.32
N ASP A 91 -0.47 2.78 0.33
CA ASP A 91 0.39 3.21 -0.77
C ASP A 91 1.64 2.33 -0.90
N ALA A 92 2.25 1.92 0.21
CA ALA A 92 3.34 0.95 0.19
C ALA A 92 2.93 -0.39 -0.47
N CYS A 93 1.71 -0.88 -0.19
CA CYS A 93 1.14 -2.05 -0.87
C CYS A 93 0.97 -1.80 -2.38
N ILE A 94 0.40 -0.66 -2.77
CA ILE A 94 0.13 -0.32 -4.17
C ILE A 94 1.43 -0.21 -4.95
N ARG A 95 2.47 0.43 -4.41
CA ARG A 95 3.78 0.52 -5.04
C ARG A 95 4.43 -0.85 -5.25
N LEU A 96 4.28 -1.73 -4.27
CA LEU A 96 4.81 -3.09 -4.37
C LEU A 96 4.06 -3.92 -5.42
N LEU A 97 2.74 -3.79 -5.48
CA LEU A 97 1.89 -4.46 -6.46
C LEU A 97 2.12 -3.91 -7.87
N ASP A 98 2.34 -2.60 -8.02
CA ASP A 98 2.71 -1.97 -9.27
C ASP A 98 4.03 -2.53 -9.82
N LEU A 99 5.08 -2.57 -9.00
CA LEU A 99 6.35 -3.19 -9.39
C LEU A 99 6.17 -4.68 -9.73
N ALA A 100 5.33 -5.41 -8.99
CA ALA A 100 5.01 -6.80 -9.31
C ALA A 100 4.33 -6.94 -10.67
N GLY A 101 3.46 -6.01 -11.05
CA GLY A 101 2.84 -5.94 -12.37
C GLY A 101 3.87 -5.64 -13.46
N LEU A 102 4.74 -4.65 -13.25
CA LEU A 102 5.82 -4.29 -14.16
C LEU A 102 6.78 -5.46 -14.42
N ARG A 103 7.06 -6.28 -13.42
CA ARG A 103 7.91 -7.48 -13.53
C ARG A 103 7.14 -8.76 -13.86
N ASN A 104 5.84 -8.64 -14.14
CA ASN A 104 4.96 -9.76 -14.50
C ASN A 104 5.01 -10.93 -13.49
N ILE A 105 5.08 -10.60 -12.18
CA ILE A 105 5.12 -11.59 -11.12
C ILE A 105 3.75 -12.25 -10.97
N ASN A 106 3.73 -13.57 -11.08
CA ASN A 106 2.53 -14.36 -10.84
C ASN A 106 2.49 -14.84 -9.39
N PHE A 107 1.50 -14.36 -8.64
CA PHE A 107 1.26 -14.78 -7.26
C PHE A 107 0.47 -16.10 -7.15
N SER A 108 0.27 -16.81 -8.28
CA SER A 108 -0.52 -18.06 -8.32
C SER A 108 -1.93 -17.85 -7.76
N SER A 109 -2.34 -18.67 -6.79
CA SER A 109 -3.65 -18.60 -6.14
C SER A 109 -3.62 -17.89 -4.78
N ILE A 110 -2.62 -17.05 -4.52
CA ILE A 110 -2.52 -16.33 -3.24
C ILE A 110 -3.67 -15.31 -3.16
N SER A 111 -4.43 -15.41 -2.08
CA SER A 111 -5.52 -14.49 -1.75
C SER A 111 -5.00 -13.35 -0.87
N PHE A 112 -5.65 -12.19 -0.96
CA PHE A 112 -5.38 -11.05 -0.10
C PHE A 112 -6.62 -10.74 0.77
N PRO A 113 -6.50 -10.44 2.05
CA PRO A 113 -5.23 -10.31 2.80
C PRO A 113 -4.51 -11.66 3.02
N ILE A 114 -3.18 -11.61 3.12
CA ILE A 114 -2.35 -12.79 3.41
C ILE A 114 -2.46 -13.12 4.89
N GLU A 115 -2.80 -14.37 5.18
CA GLU A 115 -2.92 -14.82 6.58
C GLU A 115 -1.55 -14.90 7.29
N ASN A 116 -1.57 -14.57 8.56
CA ASN A 116 -0.42 -14.65 9.45
C ASN A 116 -0.70 -15.64 10.58
N SER A 117 0.30 -16.44 10.95
CA SER A 117 0.20 -17.32 12.12
C SER A 117 0.04 -16.50 13.41
N LYS A 118 -0.60 -17.09 14.42
CA LYS A 118 -0.74 -16.45 15.72
C LYS A 118 0.61 -16.09 16.33
N GLU A 119 1.58 -16.99 16.22
CA GLU A 119 2.94 -16.78 16.72
C GLU A 119 3.62 -15.59 16.03
N HIS A 120 3.47 -15.46 14.70
CA HIS A 120 4.03 -14.32 13.97
C HIS A 120 3.43 -13.00 14.45
N ILE A 121 2.09 -12.92 14.56
CA ILE A 121 1.39 -11.74 15.06
C ILE A 121 1.85 -11.40 16.48
N GLU A 122 1.95 -12.39 17.39
CA GLU A 122 2.40 -12.18 18.74
C GLU A 122 3.83 -11.66 18.83
N ASN A 123 4.73 -12.18 18.00
CA ASN A 123 6.11 -11.69 17.95
C ASN A 123 6.19 -10.27 17.38
N ARG A 124 5.44 -9.95 16.34
CA ARG A 124 5.40 -8.60 15.76
C ARG A 124 4.72 -7.57 16.65
N SER A 125 3.72 -7.96 17.45
CA SER A 125 3.05 -7.06 18.38
C SER A 125 3.93 -6.55 19.53
N LYS A 126 5.11 -7.17 19.75
CA LYS A 126 6.10 -6.72 20.75
C LYS A 126 6.95 -5.54 20.27
N LEU A 127 6.94 -5.28 18.96
CA LEU A 127 7.69 -4.18 18.35
C LEU A 127 6.90 -2.88 18.40
N THR A 128 7.59 -1.78 18.55
CA THR A 128 7.02 -0.48 18.22
C THR A 128 6.78 -0.40 16.70
N PHE A 129 5.89 0.48 16.27
CA PHE A 129 5.62 0.67 14.84
C PHE A 129 6.88 1.06 14.06
N THR A 130 7.72 1.92 14.65
CA THR A 130 8.98 2.34 14.04
C THR A 130 9.98 1.19 13.90
N GLU A 131 10.09 0.30 14.91
CA GLU A 131 10.94 -0.90 14.84
C GLU A 131 10.44 -1.86 13.75
N TRP A 132 9.10 -2.02 13.64
CA TRP A 132 8.51 -2.82 12.57
C TRP A 132 8.84 -2.24 11.18
N CYS A 133 8.67 -0.92 10.96
CA CYS A 133 9.03 -0.27 9.71
C CYS A 133 10.52 -0.41 9.40
N TYR A 134 11.39 -0.29 10.40
CA TYR A 134 12.82 -0.50 10.24
C TYR A 134 13.15 -1.93 9.80
N ASP A 135 12.51 -2.94 10.40
CA ASP A 135 12.72 -4.34 10.04
C ASP A 135 12.30 -4.62 8.59
N VAL A 136 11.14 -4.11 8.15
CA VAL A 136 10.67 -4.26 6.77
C VAL A 136 11.62 -3.53 5.80
N THR A 137 12.02 -2.30 6.11
CA THR A 137 12.99 -1.53 5.32
C THR A 137 14.32 -2.29 5.18
N ARG A 138 14.80 -2.90 6.26
CA ARG A 138 16.03 -3.71 6.25
C ARG A 138 15.92 -4.93 5.34
N VAL A 139 14.76 -5.58 5.27
CA VAL A 139 14.49 -6.69 4.36
C VAL A 139 14.53 -6.21 2.91
N ILE A 140 13.88 -5.09 2.60
CA ILE A 140 13.87 -4.47 1.27
C ILE A 140 15.31 -4.09 0.86
N ALA A 141 16.03 -3.37 1.71
CA ALA A 141 17.37 -2.87 1.42
C ALA A 141 18.44 -3.98 1.25
N ARG A 142 18.16 -5.18 1.75
CA ARG A 142 19.04 -6.37 1.58
C ARG A 142 18.69 -7.21 0.36
N TYR A 143 17.65 -6.83 -0.38
CA TYR A 143 17.30 -7.56 -1.59
C TYR A 143 18.46 -7.54 -2.57
N ASN A 144 18.76 -8.73 -3.10
CA ASN A 144 19.70 -8.91 -4.19
C ASN A 144 19.11 -9.95 -5.15
N LYS A 145 18.89 -9.52 -6.39
CA LYS A 145 18.27 -10.33 -7.45
C LYS A 145 19.01 -11.64 -7.75
N ASP A 146 20.33 -11.69 -7.46
CA ASP A 146 21.14 -12.87 -7.70
C ASP A 146 20.94 -13.96 -6.64
N ASN A 147 20.35 -13.61 -5.49
CA ASN A 147 20.18 -14.54 -4.37
C ASN A 147 18.83 -15.26 -4.38
N TYR A 148 17.75 -14.58 -4.75
CA TYR A 148 16.41 -15.19 -4.83
C TYR A 148 15.44 -14.35 -5.67
N PRO A 149 14.38 -15.00 -6.25
CA PRO A 149 13.39 -14.30 -7.06
C PRO A 149 12.65 -13.22 -6.27
N ILE A 150 12.44 -12.05 -6.90
CA ILE A 150 11.79 -10.88 -6.29
C ILE A 150 10.36 -11.16 -5.78
N GLY A 151 9.67 -12.14 -6.37
CA GLY A 151 8.32 -12.52 -5.94
C GLY A 151 8.25 -12.99 -4.48
N TYR A 152 9.29 -13.63 -3.94
CA TYR A 152 9.33 -14.01 -2.53
C TYR A 152 9.47 -12.80 -1.61
N LEU A 153 10.25 -11.78 -2.04
CA LEU A 153 10.32 -10.52 -1.32
C LEU A 153 8.94 -9.87 -1.24
N PHE A 154 8.22 -9.80 -2.36
CA PHE A 154 6.90 -9.19 -2.41
C PHE A 154 5.90 -9.88 -1.49
N ILE A 155 5.82 -11.21 -1.53
CA ILE A 155 4.94 -11.97 -0.65
C ILE A 155 5.28 -11.70 0.82
N GLY A 156 6.56 -11.71 1.18
CA GLY A 156 7.01 -11.45 2.54
C GLY A 156 6.64 -10.06 3.03
N ILE A 157 6.83 -9.01 2.21
CA ILE A 157 6.48 -7.64 2.58
C ILE A 157 4.95 -7.46 2.67
N LEU A 158 4.18 -8.00 1.72
CA LEU A 158 2.72 -7.96 1.76
C LEU A 158 2.18 -8.68 2.99
N GLN A 159 2.79 -9.80 3.38
CA GLN A 159 2.45 -10.52 4.61
C GLN A 159 2.71 -9.67 5.86
N GLU A 160 3.84 -8.95 5.92
CA GLU A 160 4.15 -8.01 7.01
C GLU A 160 3.14 -6.86 7.07
N LEU A 161 2.75 -6.30 5.91
CA LEU A 161 1.73 -5.24 5.85
C LEU A 161 0.35 -5.73 6.31
N CYS A 162 -0.03 -6.96 5.96
CA CYS A 162 -1.24 -7.60 6.50
C CYS A 162 -1.13 -7.85 8.02
N CYS A 163 0.06 -8.21 8.51
CA CYS A 163 0.32 -8.44 9.93
C CYS A 163 0.13 -7.16 10.75
N ILE A 164 0.76 -6.05 10.34
CA ILE A 164 0.65 -4.78 11.06
C ILE A 164 -0.76 -4.20 11.01
N ALA A 165 -1.47 -4.36 9.88
CA ALA A 165 -2.88 -3.98 9.76
C ALA A 165 -3.76 -4.72 10.78
N LYS A 166 -3.51 -6.02 10.96
CA LYS A 166 -4.21 -6.84 11.95
C LYS A 166 -3.88 -6.43 13.39
N ILE A 167 -2.60 -6.13 13.69
CA ILE A 167 -2.16 -5.66 15.01
C ILE A 167 -2.78 -4.29 15.33
N LYS A 168 -2.80 -3.37 14.37
CA LYS A 168 -3.39 -2.03 14.52
C LYS A 168 -4.91 -2.00 14.31
N ASN A 169 -5.53 -3.14 13.97
CA ASN A 169 -6.97 -3.33 13.83
C ASN A 169 -7.62 -2.44 12.77
N PHE A 170 -7.07 -2.44 11.55
CA PHE A 170 -7.70 -1.78 10.41
C PHE A 170 -7.78 -2.69 9.18
N ASP A 171 -8.70 -2.39 8.26
CA ASP A 171 -8.96 -3.13 7.03
C ASP A 171 -8.04 -2.62 5.90
N LEU A 172 -6.86 -3.24 5.74
CA LEU A 172 -5.86 -2.84 4.74
C LEU A 172 -6.41 -2.91 3.31
N LEU A 173 -7.22 -3.94 2.98
CA LEU A 173 -7.78 -4.08 1.64
C LEU A 173 -8.71 -2.90 1.31
N TRP A 174 -9.57 -2.52 2.25
CA TRP A 174 -10.44 -1.36 2.07
C TRP A 174 -9.63 -0.08 1.82
N PHE A 175 -8.54 0.15 2.57
CA PHE A 175 -7.67 1.32 2.36
C PHE A 175 -6.97 1.27 1.01
N ILE A 176 -6.48 0.11 0.56
CA ILE A 176 -5.91 -0.08 -0.79
C ILE A 176 -6.93 0.29 -1.85
N GLU A 177 -8.17 -0.17 -1.74
CA GLU A 177 -9.24 0.15 -2.71
C GLU A 177 -9.57 1.64 -2.74
N GLN A 178 -9.66 2.30 -1.57
CA GLN A 178 -9.91 3.74 -1.51
C GLN A 178 -8.72 4.53 -2.09
N LYS A 179 -7.49 4.12 -1.80
CA LYS A 179 -6.28 4.77 -2.32
C LYS A 179 -6.13 4.58 -3.83
N MET A 180 -6.39 3.40 -4.37
CA MET A 180 -6.41 3.17 -5.82
C MET A 180 -7.41 4.08 -6.51
N LYS A 181 -8.65 4.16 -6.00
CA LYS A 181 -9.66 5.07 -6.53
C LYS A 181 -9.22 6.53 -6.46
N TYR A 182 -8.56 6.94 -5.36
CA TYR A 182 -8.02 8.29 -5.24
C TYR A 182 -6.93 8.55 -6.28
N ASN A 183 -6.03 7.58 -6.52
CA ASN A 183 -4.96 7.69 -7.49
C ASN A 183 -5.48 7.74 -8.94
N GLU A 184 -6.52 6.96 -9.27
CA GLU A 184 -7.19 7.00 -10.58
C GLU A 184 -7.76 8.39 -10.92
N LEU A 185 -8.21 9.14 -9.91
CA LEU A 185 -8.79 10.48 -10.07
C LEU A 185 -7.75 11.61 -10.07
N ARG A 186 -6.48 11.30 -9.86
CA ARG A 186 -5.41 12.31 -9.89
C ARG A 186 -5.03 12.65 -11.34
N PRO A 187 -4.50 13.85 -11.59
CA PRO A 187 -3.99 14.19 -12.91
C PRO A 187 -2.76 13.35 -13.27
N TYR A 188 -2.46 13.28 -14.57
CA TYR A 188 -1.26 12.66 -15.11
C TYR A 188 -0.01 13.09 -14.32
N LYS A 189 0.90 12.14 -14.04
CA LYS A 189 2.08 12.32 -13.15
C LYS A 189 1.77 13.07 -11.85
N HIS A 190 0.53 12.96 -11.37
CA HIS A 190 0.05 13.58 -10.13
C HIS A 190 0.37 15.08 -9.98
N GLY A 191 0.42 15.83 -11.10
CA GLY A 191 0.75 17.24 -11.14
C GLY A 191 2.25 17.50 -11.21
N ASP A 192 2.91 16.97 -12.24
CA ASP A 192 4.30 17.22 -12.62
C ASP A 192 5.37 16.62 -11.68
N LYS A 193 5.08 15.51 -11.00
CA LYS A 193 6.13 14.74 -10.32
C LYS A 193 7.05 14.08 -11.36
N SER A 194 8.35 14.04 -11.08
CA SER A 194 9.35 13.46 -11.99
C SER A 194 9.25 11.93 -12.05
N TYR A 195 8.87 11.28 -10.95
CA TYR A 195 8.68 9.83 -10.79
C TYR A 195 7.76 9.55 -9.61
#